data_4e2804dbedb56b4196f6cba302755e03
#
_entry.id   4e2804dbedb56b4196f6cba302755e03
#
_cell.length_a   1.000
_cell.length_b   1.000
_cell.length_c   1.000
_cell.angle_alpha   90.00
_cell.angle_beta   90.00
_cell.angle_gamma   90.00
#
_symmetry.space_group_name_H-M   'P 1'
#
loop_
_entity.id
_entity.type
_entity.pdbx_description
1 polymer ?
#
loop_
_entity_poly.entity_id
_entity_poly.type
_entity_poly.pdbx_seq_one_letter_code
_entity_poly.pdbx_strand_id
1 'polypeptide(L)'
;AGDVNVTKNLEVMAWFAEQVPSGKPRAVELRFLLSPVEILGDERVRAVRFERNRLVVGEDGWISAVGTGEYEEIPADMVLRSVGYLGTALPDVPFEPRRGVIPNDEGRVLTGPDGSVVPGLYVAGWIKRGPSGVIGTNKACAMGTVASLLGDSLPSIEPRHATPEAIDELLAERGVKVVDTHSWLRLDAAEVAA
;
A
#
# COMPACT_ATOMS: atom_id res chain seq x y z
N ALA A 1 -22.49 -9.27 -8.96
CA ALA A 1 -21.91 -10.42 -8.26
C ALA A 1 -21.00 -9.86 -7.18
N GLY A 2 -21.30 -10.13 -5.91
CA GLY A 2 -20.49 -9.66 -4.78
C GLY A 2 -19.08 -10.28 -4.85
N ASP A 3 -18.10 -9.56 -4.29
CA ASP A 3 -16.73 -10.07 -4.18
C ASP A 3 -16.73 -11.34 -3.30
N VAL A 4 -16.29 -12.45 -3.87
CA VAL A 4 -16.26 -13.77 -3.19
C VAL A 4 -15.45 -13.71 -1.88
N ASN A 5 -14.42 -12.87 -1.81
CA ASN A 5 -13.62 -12.71 -0.60
C ASN A 5 -14.40 -11.97 0.49
N VAL A 6 -15.18 -10.97 0.14
CA VAL A 6 -16.06 -10.26 1.09
C VAL A 6 -17.09 -11.22 1.68
N THR A 7 -17.74 -12.04 0.85
CA THR A 7 -18.71 -13.03 1.31
C THR A 7 -18.10 -14.02 2.29
N LYS A 8 -16.94 -14.59 1.96
CA LYS A 8 -16.22 -15.52 2.84
C LYS A 8 -15.79 -14.88 4.16
N ASN A 9 -15.32 -13.63 4.12
CA ASN A 9 -14.94 -12.91 5.35
C ASN A 9 -16.16 -12.69 6.26
N LEU A 10 -17.31 -12.33 5.69
CA LEU A 10 -18.55 -12.16 6.46
C LEU A 10 -19.02 -13.48 7.07
N GLU A 11 -18.94 -14.59 6.35
CA GLU A 11 -19.28 -15.93 6.87
C GLU A 11 -18.37 -16.30 8.05
N VAL A 12 -17.05 -16.06 7.93
CA VAL A 12 -16.09 -16.32 9.02
C VAL A 12 -16.36 -15.43 10.23
N MET A 13 -16.68 -14.15 10.03
CA MET A 13 -17.01 -13.22 11.11
C MET A 13 -18.30 -13.62 11.82
N ALA A 14 -19.32 -14.01 11.07
CA ALA A 14 -20.57 -14.51 11.62
C ALA A 14 -20.35 -15.77 12.45
N TRP A 15 -19.55 -16.71 11.93
CA TRP A 15 -19.20 -17.92 12.69
C TRP A 15 -18.45 -17.58 13.99
N PHE A 16 -17.51 -16.63 13.99
CA PHE A 16 -16.86 -16.18 15.22
C PHE A 16 -17.83 -15.54 16.21
N ALA A 17 -18.79 -14.76 15.75
CA ALA A 17 -19.78 -14.11 16.60
C ALA A 17 -20.69 -15.11 17.36
N GLU A 18 -20.89 -16.30 16.80
CA GLU A 18 -21.67 -17.38 17.39
C GLU A 18 -20.88 -18.25 18.40
N GLN A 19 -19.55 -18.10 18.44
CA GLN A 19 -18.72 -18.93 19.32
C GLN A 19 -18.83 -18.49 20.79
N VAL A 20 -19.01 -19.45 21.66
CA VAL A 20 -18.91 -19.23 23.11
C VAL A 20 -17.45 -19.23 23.52
N PRO A 21 -16.99 -18.27 24.33
CA PRO A 21 -15.62 -18.25 24.83
C PRO A 21 -15.23 -19.59 25.50
N SER A 22 -14.14 -20.17 25.05
CA SER A 22 -13.70 -21.53 25.45
C SER A 22 -13.00 -21.58 26.81
N GLY A 23 -12.93 -20.48 27.57
CA GLY A 23 -12.21 -20.37 28.84
C GLY A 23 -10.69 -20.40 28.70
N LYS A 24 -10.14 -20.33 27.47
CA LYS A 24 -8.71 -20.21 27.23
C LYS A 24 -8.16 -18.87 27.77
N PRO A 25 -6.89 -18.81 28.22
CA PRO A 25 -6.32 -17.60 28.83
C PRO A 25 -6.08 -16.46 27.84
N ARG A 26 -6.26 -16.69 26.54
CA ARG A 26 -6.08 -15.69 25.47
C ARG A 26 -7.33 -15.67 24.62
N ALA A 27 -7.78 -14.45 24.31
CA ALA A 27 -8.91 -14.19 23.42
C ALA A 27 -8.51 -13.18 22.34
N VAL A 28 -9.19 -13.23 21.20
CA VAL A 28 -9.16 -12.20 20.16
C VAL A 28 -10.53 -11.57 20.11
N GLU A 29 -10.58 -10.25 20.20
CA GLU A 29 -11.81 -9.48 20.08
C GLU A 29 -11.71 -8.57 18.84
N LEU A 30 -12.69 -8.65 17.95
CA LEU A 30 -12.81 -7.76 16.79
C LEU A 30 -13.82 -6.67 17.14
N ARG A 31 -13.35 -5.43 17.18
CA ARG A 31 -14.17 -4.25 17.47
C ARG A 31 -14.25 -3.35 16.25
N PHE A 32 -15.46 -3.16 15.74
CA PHE A 32 -15.74 -2.37 14.55
C PHE A 32 -16.26 -0.98 14.91
N LEU A 33 -16.24 -0.07 13.95
CA LEU A 33 -16.72 1.30 14.08
C LEU A 33 -16.04 2.08 15.22
N LEU A 34 -14.75 1.85 15.40
CA LEU A 34 -13.91 2.57 16.34
C LEU A 34 -12.71 3.17 15.60
N SER A 35 -12.48 4.46 15.80
CA SER A 35 -11.28 5.17 15.33
C SER A 35 -10.38 5.49 16.50
N PRO A 36 -9.10 5.08 16.52
CA PRO A 36 -8.17 5.47 17.56
C PRO A 36 -7.89 6.98 17.45
N VAL A 37 -8.06 7.71 18.54
CA VAL A 37 -7.83 9.17 18.57
C VAL A 37 -6.66 9.55 19.46
N GLU A 38 -6.36 8.75 20.48
CA GLU A 38 -5.27 9.05 21.40
C GLU A 38 -4.71 7.78 22.05
N ILE A 39 -3.40 7.69 22.19
CA ILE A 39 -2.73 6.67 22.99
C ILE A 39 -2.42 7.29 24.34
N LEU A 40 -2.95 6.69 25.40
CA LEU A 40 -2.85 7.17 26.77
C LEU A 40 -1.72 6.47 27.52
N GLY A 41 -1.00 7.23 28.30
CA GLY A 41 0.13 6.81 29.14
C GLY A 41 1.29 7.79 29.02
N ASP A 42 2.19 7.74 29.96
CA ASP A 42 3.38 8.61 30.00
C ASP A 42 4.59 7.85 29.43
N GLU A 43 5.29 7.07 30.27
CA GLU A 43 6.47 6.29 29.86
C GLU A 43 6.11 4.99 29.12
N ARG A 44 4.88 4.51 29.28
CA ARG A 44 4.34 3.32 28.61
C ARG A 44 2.87 3.50 28.29
N VAL A 45 2.41 2.75 27.31
CA VAL A 45 0.99 2.67 26.98
C VAL A 45 0.20 2.12 28.16
N ARG A 46 -0.93 2.74 28.46
CA ARG A 46 -1.90 2.30 29.47
C ARG A 46 -3.27 2.02 28.87
N ALA A 47 -3.67 2.79 27.88
CA ALA A 47 -4.93 2.63 27.17
C ALA A 47 -4.89 3.30 25.81
N VAL A 48 -5.87 3.02 24.99
CA VAL A 48 -6.16 3.77 23.77
C VAL A 48 -7.58 4.32 23.87
N ARG A 49 -7.73 5.61 23.58
CA ARG A 49 -9.04 6.26 23.44
C ARG A 49 -9.50 6.14 22.00
N PHE A 50 -10.71 5.64 21.82
CA PHE A 50 -11.36 5.48 20.54
C PHE A 50 -12.59 6.36 20.46
N GLU A 51 -12.85 6.93 19.29
CA GLU A 51 -14.12 7.55 18.94
C GLU A 51 -15.02 6.51 18.27
N ARG A 52 -16.30 6.46 18.68
CA ARG A 52 -17.31 5.65 18.01
C ARG A 52 -17.71 6.28 16.69
N ASN A 53 -17.79 5.46 15.66
CA ASN A 53 -18.21 5.91 14.34
C ASN A 53 -19.62 5.41 13.99
N ARG A 54 -20.28 6.14 13.12
CA ARG A 54 -21.46 5.69 12.37
C ARG A 54 -21.14 5.63 10.89
N LEU A 55 -21.79 4.72 10.17
CA LEU A 55 -21.68 4.66 8.72
C LEU A 55 -22.62 5.68 8.09
N VAL A 56 -22.10 6.43 7.11
CA VAL A 56 -22.84 7.42 6.33
C VAL A 56 -22.65 7.11 4.86
N VAL A 57 -23.74 7.04 4.11
CA VAL A 57 -23.70 6.90 2.66
C VAL A 57 -23.64 8.31 2.07
N GLY A 58 -22.60 8.62 1.31
CA GLY A 58 -22.45 9.87 0.58
C GLY A 58 -23.36 9.93 -0.65
N GLU A 59 -23.47 11.11 -1.25
CA GLU A 59 -24.24 11.32 -2.48
C GLU A 59 -23.71 10.53 -3.67
N ASP A 60 -22.41 10.21 -3.65
CA ASP A 60 -21.71 9.35 -4.59
C ASP A 60 -21.89 7.83 -4.35
N GLY A 61 -22.69 7.46 -3.33
CA GLY A 61 -22.93 6.08 -2.92
C GLY A 61 -21.79 5.46 -2.09
N TRP A 62 -20.70 6.20 -1.78
CA TRP A 62 -19.63 5.71 -0.92
C TRP A 62 -20.07 5.69 0.53
N ILE A 63 -19.71 4.60 1.21
CA ILE A 63 -19.95 4.45 2.66
C ILE A 63 -18.70 4.92 3.40
N SER A 64 -18.87 5.92 4.26
CA SER A 64 -17.80 6.48 5.09
C SER A 64 -18.12 6.27 6.57
N ALA A 65 -17.08 6.05 7.36
CA ALA A 65 -17.17 6.06 8.82
C ALA A 65 -16.99 7.51 9.31
N VAL A 66 -17.97 8.01 10.06
CA VAL A 66 -17.96 9.39 10.59
C VAL A 66 -18.06 9.32 12.11
N GLY A 67 -17.18 10.05 12.80
CA GLY A 67 -17.16 10.13 14.25
C GLY A 67 -18.50 10.65 14.83
N THR A 68 -18.88 10.14 15.97
CA THR A 68 -20.11 10.51 16.67
C THR A 68 -19.88 11.51 17.79
N GLY A 69 -18.65 11.76 18.18
CA GLY A 69 -18.29 12.51 19.38
C GLY A 69 -18.39 11.69 20.67
N GLU A 70 -18.72 10.40 20.57
CA GLU A 70 -18.71 9.48 21.71
C GLU A 70 -17.38 8.74 21.76
N TYR A 71 -16.82 8.65 22.97
CA TYR A 71 -15.49 8.07 23.18
C TYR A 71 -15.55 6.89 24.16
N GLU A 72 -14.62 5.96 23.95
CA GLU A 72 -14.35 4.89 24.92
C GLU A 72 -12.86 4.68 25.07
N GLU A 73 -12.43 4.26 26.26
CA GLU A 73 -11.05 3.93 26.56
C GLU A 73 -10.91 2.42 26.72
N ILE A 74 -9.97 1.83 25.96
CA ILE A 74 -9.66 0.41 26.02
C ILE A 74 -8.28 0.27 26.65
N PRO A 75 -8.15 -0.41 27.81
CA PRO A 75 -6.85 -0.69 28.42
C PRO A 75 -5.96 -1.49 27.45
N ALA A 76 -4.70 -1.09 27.34
CA ALA A 76 -3.71 -1.75 26.50
C ALA A 76 -2.31 -1.52 27.04
N ASP A 77 -1.50 -2.56 27.02
CA ASP A 77 -0.07 -2.50 27.37
C ASP A 77 0.81 -2.36 26.13
N MET A 78 0.25 -2.66 24.94
CA MET A 78 0.94 -2.55 23.66
C MET A 78 -0.04 -2.12 22.56
N VAL A 79 0.43 -1.28 21.66
CA VAL A 79 -0.32 -0.87 20.45
C VAL A 79 0.52 -1.20 19.22
N LEU A 80 -0.06 -2.00 18.32
CA LEU A 80 0.53 -2.31 17.03
C LEU A 80 -0.29 -1.65 15.94
N ARG A 81 0.33 -0.73 15.21
CA ARG A 81 -0.34 0.01 14.14
C ARG A 81 -0.24 -0.74 12.82
N SER A 82 -1.39 -1.07 12.24
CA SER A 82 -1.51 -1.70 10.91
C SER A 82 -2.63 -1.04 10.12
N VAL A 83 -2.50 0.26 9.87
CA VAL A 83 -3.53 1.11 9.25
C VAL A 83 -3.41 1.22 7.72
N GLY A 84 -2.56 0.40 7.11
CA GLY A 84 -2.24 0.44 5.69
C GLY A 84 -1.10 1.41 5.36
N TYR A 85 -0.82 1.51 4.07
CA TYR A 85 0.24 2.36 3.54
C TYR A 85 -0.33 3.40 2.59
N LEU A 86 0.34 4.53 2.47
CA LEU A 86 0.16 5.50 1.39
C LEU A 86 1.46 5.60 0.60
N GLY A 87 1.35 5.82 -0.70
CA GLY A 87 2.51 6.15 -1.52
C GLY A 87 3.15 7.45 -1.05
N THR A 88 4.44 7.59 -1.30
CA THR A 88 5.18 8.84 -1.06
C THR A 88 5.46 9.51 -2.40
N ALA A 89 5.27 10.83 -2.45
CA ALA A 89 5.57 11.62 -3.65
C ALA A 89 7.06 11.49 -4.03
N LEU A 90 7.32 11.36 -5.32
CA LEU A 90 8.66 11.43 -5.87
C LEU A 90 8.91 12.84 -6.43
N PRO A 91 10.13 13.39 -6.33
CA PRO A 91 10.45 14.66 -6.97
C PRO A 91 10.12 14.63 -8.47
N ASP A 92 9.56 15.71 -8.97
CA ASP A 92 9.24 15.93 -10.39
C ASP A 92 8.25 14.92 -11.02
N VAL A 93 7.57 14.10 -10.20
CA VAL A 93 6.54 13.16 -10.66
C VAL A 93 5.17 13.62 -10.15
N PRO A 94 4.15 13.73 -11.00
CA PRO A 94 2.80 14.03 -10.57
C PRO A 94 2.32 13.08 -9.47
N PHE A 95 1.68 13.61 -8.43
CA PHE A 95 1.24 12.82 -7.30
C PHE A 95 -0.10 13.34 -6.77
N GLU A 96 -0.99 12.43 -6.39
CA GLU A 96 -2.28 12.72 -5.76
C GLU A 96 -2.21 12.42 -4.25
N PRO A 97 -1.98 13.43 -3.39
CA PRO A 97 -1.74 13.21 -1.96
C PRO A 97 -2.92 12.55 -1.24
N ARG A 98 -4.16 12.87 -1.66
CA ARG A 98 -5.37 12.35 -1.02
C ARG A 98 -5.50 10.84 -1.17
N ARG A 99 -5.12 10.29 -2.31
CA ARG A 99 -5.14 8.85 -2.59
C ARG A 99 -3.80 8.17 -2.36
N GLY A 100 -2.71 8.93 -2.23
CA GLY A 100 -1.36 8.40 -2.09
C GLY A 100 -0.88 7.65 -3.33
N VAL A 101 -1.24 8.12 -4.52
CA VAL A 101 -0.94 7.47 -5.80
C VAL A 101 -0.40 8.44 -6.84
N ILE A 102 0.26 7.91 -7.86
CA ILE A 102 0.59 8.63 -9.08
C ILE A 102 -0.63 8.55 -9.99
N PRO A 103 -1.25 9.70 -10.41
CA PRO A 103 -2.38 9.70 -11.33
C PRO A 103 -1.98 9.06 -12.65
N ASN A 104 -2.81 8.14 -13.16
CA ASN A 104 -2.47 7.40 -14.36
C ASN A 104 -3.71 6.86 -15.07
N ASP A 105 -3.57 6.65 -16.39
CA ASP A 105 -4.49 5.90 -17.22
C ASP A 105 -3.77 4.64 -17.73
N GLU A 106 -4.24 3.47 -17.29
CA GLU A 106 -3.66 2.15 -17.59
C GLU A 106 -2.13 2.06 -17.39
N GLY A 107 -1.58 2.87 -16.46
CA GLY A 107 -0.15 2.94 -16.16
C GLY A 107 0.60 4.07 -16.86
N ARG A 108 0.01 4.79 -17.80
CA ARG A 108 0.54 6.04 -18.36
C ARG A 108 0.34 7.15 -17.34
N VAL A 109 1.41 7.76 -16.89
CA VAL A 109 1.31 8.82 -15.88
C VAL A 109 0.61 10.05 -16.47
N LEU A 110 -0.31 10.61 -15.69
CA LEU A 110 -1.03 11.85 -16.02
C LEU A 110 -0.42 13.03 -15.26
N THR A 111 -0.56 14.23 -15.83
CA THR A 111 -0.14 15.49 -15.18
C THR A 111 -0.96 15.82 -13.92
N GLY A 112 -2.07 15.15 -13.70
CA GLY A 112 -2.98 15.25 -12.56
C GLY A 112 -4.16 14.28 -12.73
N PRO A 113 -5.13 14.22 -11.80
CA PRO A 113 -6.24 13.25 -11.85
C PRO A 113 -7.03 13.27 -13.17
N ASP A 114 -7.26 14.46 -13.73
CA ASP A 114 -7.94 14.67 -15.02
C ASP A 114 -6.97 15.26 -16.06
N GLY A 115 -5.68 15.08 -15.88
CA GLY A 115 -4.63 15.66 -16.70
C GLY A 115 -4.33 14.88 -17.98
N SER A 116 -3.45 15.43 -18.79
CA SER A 116 -2.93 14.77 -20.00
C SER A 116 -1.83 13.77 -19.65
N VAL A 117 -1.61 12.78 -20.54
CA VAL A 117 -0.52 11.82 -20.42
C VAL A 117 0.83 12.53 -20.46
N VAL A 118 1.72 12.16 -19.54
CA VAL A 118 3.13 12.54 -19.57
C VAL A 118 3.87 11.54 -20.47
N PRO A 119 4.35 11.94 -21.65
CA PRO A 119 4.96 11.02 -22.60
C PRO A 119 6.20 10.30 -22.01
N GLY A 120 6.25 8.98 -22.17
CA GLY A 120 7.40 8.18 -21.75
C GLY A 120 7.46 7.90 -20.25
N LEU A 121 6.51 8.36 -19.45
CA LEU A 121 6.46 8.09 -18.01
C LEU A 121 5.36 7.09 -17.68
N TYR A 122 5.73 6.00 -17.03
CA TYR A 122 4.83 4.91 -16.67
C TYR A 122 4.93 4.54 -15.21
N VAL A 123 3.85 4.00 -14.66
CA VAL A 123 3.77 3.59 -13.25
C VAL A 123 3.14 2.21 -13.11
N ALA A 124 3.64 1.41 -12.19
CA ALA A 124 3.11 0.10 -11.84
C ALA A 124 3.10 -0.10 -10.32
N GLY A 125 2.39 -1.13 -9.85
CA GLY A 125 2.37 -1.51 -8.45
C GLY A 125 1.44 -0.67 -7.57
N TRP A 126 1.76 -0.60 -6.28
CA TRP A 126 0.89 0.06 -5.30
C TRP A 126 0.74 1.56 -5.51
N ILE A 127 1.79 2.23 -5.92
CA ILE A 127 1.74 3.67 -6.18
C ILE A 127 0.88 4.01 -7.43
N LYS A 128 0.63 3.02 -8.32
CA LYS A 128 -0.31 3.14 -9.43
C LYS A 128 -1.77 3.09 -8.97
N ARG A 129 -2.13 2.16 -8.08
CA ARG A 129 -3.53 1.79 -7.77
C ARG A 129 -3.92 1.93 -6.30
N GLY A 130 -2.98 2.31 -5.43
CA GLY A 130 -3.11 2.23 -3.99
C GLY A 130 -2.65 0.88 -3.42
N PRO A 131 -2.42 0.78 -2.10
CA PRO A 131 -1.88 -0.40 -1.43
C PRO A 131 -2.95 -1.47 -1.25
N SER A 132 -3.44 -2.01 -2.35
CA SER A 132 -4.46 -3.05 -2.41
C SER A 132 -3.97 -4.30 -3.14
N GLY A 133 -4.56 -5.45 -2.81
CA GLY A 133 -4.25 -6.74 -3.40
C GLY A 133 -3.04 -7.44 -2.76
N VAL A 134 -2.79 -8.65 -3.22
CA VAL A 134 -1.71 -9.54 -2.77
C VAL A 134 -0.56 -9.56 -3.79
N ILE A 135 0.51 -10.29 -3.48
CA ILE A 135 1.71 -10.40 -4.35
C ILE A 135 1.35 -10.68 -5.81
N GLY A 136 0.43 -11.63 -6.07
CA GLY A 136 -0.02 -11.97 -7.42
C GLY A 136 -0.67 -10.81 -8.19
N THR A 137 -1.31 -9.87 -7.49
CA THR A 137 -1.93 -8.69 -8.09
C THR A 137 -0.89 -7.77 -8.74
N ASN A 138 0.33 -7.73 -8.21
CA ASN A 138 1.41 -6.90 -8.76
C ASN A 138 1.87 -7.39 -10.12
N LYS A 139 1.86 -8.70 -10.37
CA LYS A 139 2.20 -9.28 -11.68
C LYS A 139 1.24 -8.78 -12.76
N ALA A 140 -0.07 -8.92 -12.54
CA ALA A 140 -1.09 -8.46 -13.49
C ALA A 140 -1.02 -6.93 -13.71
N CYS A 141 -0.81 -6.17 -12.62
CA CYS A 141 -0.66 -4.72 -12.68
C CYS A 141 0.56 -4.30 -13.54
N ALA A 142 1.70 -4.94 -13.35
CA ALA A 142 2.90 -4.67 -14.14
C ALA A 142 2.72 -5.06 -15.62
N MET A 143 2.12 -6.24 -15.88
CA MET A 143 1.82 -6.68 -17.25
C MET A 143 0.94 -5.68 -18.00
N GLY A 144 -0.12 -5.15 -17.35
CA GLY A 144 -0.97 -4.12 -17.94
C GLY A 144 -0.20 -2.84 -18.29
N THR A 145 0.68 -2.37 -17.41
CA THR A 145 1.51 -1.20 -17.68
C THR A 145 2.51 -1.44 -18.82
N VAL A 146 3.14 -2.62 -18.86
CA VAL A 146 4.04 -3.01 -19.96
C VAL A 146 3.28 -3.11 -21.29
N ALA A 147 2.06 -3.64 -21.29
CA ALA A 147 1.23 -3.69 -22.50
C ALA A 147 0.94 -2.27 -23.02
N SER A 148 0.63 -1.33 -22.14
CA SER A 148 0.47 0.09 -22.49
C SER A 148 1.75 0.68 -23.10
N LEU A 149 2.89 0.45 -22.45
CA LEU A 149 4.19 0.90 -22.94
C LEU A 149 4.52 0.39 -24.35
N LEU A 150 4.28 -0.90 -24.58
CA LEU A 150 4.56 -1.53 -25.89
C LEU A 150 3.57 -1.10 -26.98
N GLY A 151 2.34 -0.73 -26.58
CA GLY A 151 1.32 -0.23 -27.52
C GLY A 151 1.51 1.24 -27.92
N ASP A 152 2.28 1.99 -27.14
CA ASP A 152 2.48 3.42 -27.38
C ASP A 152 3.59 3.63 -28.43
N SER A 153 3.31 4.53 -29.38
CA SER A 153 4.33 5.04 -30.30
C SER A 153 5.22 6.04 -29.57
N LEU A 154 6.20 5.53 -28.82
CA LEU A 154 7.16 6.41 -28.16
C LEU A 154 8.04 7.11 -29.20
N PRO A 155 8.36 8.42 -29.03
CA PRO A 155 9.34 9.06 -29.86
C PRO A 155 10.63 8.27 -29.79
N SER A 156 11.27 8.08 -30.97
CA SER A 156 12.59 7.42 -31.03
C SER A 156 13.54 8.15 -30.09
N ILE A 157 13.81 7.52 -28.95
CA ILE A 157 14.88 8.01 -28.07
C ILE A 157 16.15 7.51 -28.74
N GLU A 158 16.90 8.45 -29.35
CA GLU A 158 18.27 8.16 -29.77
C GLU A 158 18.98 7.51 -28.58
N PRO A 159 19.52 6.28 -28.75
CA PRO A 159 20.22 5.62 -27.65
C PRO A 159 21.35 6.56 -27.23
N ARG A 160 21.22 7.23 -26.11
CA ARG A 160 22.39 7.81 -25.47
C ARG A 160 23.33 6.64 -25.28
N HIS A 161 24.58 6.78 -25.76
CA HIS A 161 25.62 5.73 -25.75
C HIS A 161 25.95 5.29 -24.31
N ALA A 162 24.96 4.79 -23.58
CA ALA A 162 25.13 4.22 -22.26
C ALA A 162 25.47 2.74 -22.47
N THR A 163 26.76 2.45 -22.61
CA THR A 163 27.23 1.07 -22.48
C THR A 163 27.11 0.64 -21.01
N PRO A 164 27.04 -0.65 -20.71
CA PRO A 164 27.09 -1.15 -19.33
C PRO A 164 28.26 -0.55 -18.54
N GLU A 165 29.43 -0.42 -19.18
CA GLU A 165 30.65 0.13 -18.61
C GLU A 165 30.46 1.61 -18.21
N ALA A 166 29.83 2.42 -19.04
CA ALA A 166 29.56 3.83 -18.74
C ALA A 166 28.60 4.00 -17.55
N ILE A 167 27.68 3.03 -17.34
CA ILE A 167 26.82 3.01 -16.15
C ILE A 167 27.63 2.67 -14.90
N ASP A 168 28.49 1.67 -14.99
CA ASP A 168 29.36 1.26 -13.88
C ASP A 168 30.32 2.39 -13.47
N GLU A 169 30.90 3.10 -14.44
CA GLU A 169 31.74 4.28 -14.20
C GLU A 169 30.95 5.38 -13.49
N LEU A 170 29.73 5.70 -13.95
CA LEU A 170 28.86 6.71 -13.32
C LEU A 170 28.49 6.34 -11.88
N LEU A 171 28.21 5.07 -11.62
CA LEU A 171 27.89 4.59 -10.27
C LEU A 171 29.11 4.66 -9.35
N ALA A 172 30.29 4.31 -9.87
CA ALA A 172 31.55 4.42 -9.14
C ALA A 172 31.90 5.88 -8.80
N GLU A 173 31.78 6.80 -9.77
CA GLU A 173 31.97 8.24 -9.56
C GLU A 173 31.06 8.82 -8.47
N ARG A 174 29.82 8.32 -8.40
CA ARG A 174 28.83 8.71 -7.38
C ARG A 174 29.02 8.01 -6.03
N GLY A 175 29.99 7.13 -5.90
CA GLY A 175 30.24 6.35 -4.68
C GLY A 175 29.11 5.37 -4.33
N VAL A 176 28.31 4.96 -5.31
CA VAL A 176 27.22 4.00 -5.11
C VAL A 176 27.81 2.61 -4.93
N LYS A 177 27.47 1.95 -3.82
CA LYS A 177 27.82 0.54 -3.60
C LYS A 177 26.87 -0.34 -4.39
N VAL A 178 27.32 -0.90 -5.48
CA VAL A 178 26.57 -1.81 -6.32
C VAL A 178 26.64 -3.23 -5.75
N VAL A 179 25.50 -3.88 -5.62
CA VAL A 179 25.40 -5.32 -5.33
C VAL A 179 25.11 -6.02 -6.65
N ASP A 180 26.12 -6.62 -7.24
CA ASP A 180 25.97 -7.41 -8.45
C ASP A 180 25.35 -8.80 -8.18
N THR A 181 25.04 -9.53 -9.23
CA THR A 181 24.43 -10.86 -9.13
C THR A 181 25.31 -11.84 -8.34
N HIS A 182 26.64 -11.75 -8.46
CA HIS A 182 27.56 -12.62 -7.73
C HIS A 182 27.52 -12.34 -6.22
N SER A 183 27.53 -11.06 -5.86
CA SER A 183 27.40 -10.62 -4.46
C SER A 183 26.04 -10.99 -3.87
N TRP A 184 24.98 -10.86 -4.65
CA TRP A 184 23.62 -11.27 -4.24
C TRP A 184 23.55 -12.78 -4.00
N LEU A 185 24.10 -13.63 -4.89
CA LEU A 185 24.14 -15.08 -4.70
C LEU A 185 24.89 -15.50 -3.43
N ARG A 186 25.93 -14.76 -3.05
CA ARG A 186 26.65 -15.00 -1.79
C ARG A 186 25.78 -14.67 -0.57
N LEU A 187 25.01 -13.59 -0.66
CA LEU A 187 24.06 -13.20 0.38
C LEU A 187 22.95 -14.24 0.53
N ASP A 188 22.33 -14.62 -0.59
CA ASP A 188 21.28 -15.64 -0.65
C ASP A 188 21.76 -16.98 -0.04
N ALA A 189 22.96 -17.43 -0.40
CA ALA A 189 23.55 -18.63 0.17
C ALA A 189 23.78 -18.54 1.69
N ALA A 190 24.13 -17.37 2.21
CA ALA A 190 24.30 -17.15 3.63
C ALA A 190 22.95 -17.15 4.38
N GLU A 191 21.91 -16.56 3.80
CA GLU A 191 20.56 -16.54 4.36
C GLU A 191 19.93 -17.95 4.40
N VAL A 192 20.14 -18.74 3.35
CA VAL A 192 19.64 -20.14 3.29
C VAL A 192 20.36 -21.05 4.28
N ALA A 193 21.62 -20.75 4.63
CA ALA A 193 22.42 -21.55 5.56
C ALA A 193 22.20 -21.20 7.06
N ALA A 194 21.51 -20.09 7.34
CA ALA A 194 21.23 -19.61 8.70
C ALA A 194 19.97 -20.22 9.30
#